data_3a5b14bc69716b3fc47822efa93c30a7
#
_entry.id   3a5b14bc69716b3fc47822efa93c30a7
#
_cell.length_a   1.000
_cell.length_b   1.000
_cell.length_c   1.000
_cell.angle_alpha   90.00
_cell.angle_beta   90.00
_cell.angle_gamma   90.00
#
_symmetry.space_group_name_H-M   'P 1'
#
loop_
_entity.id
_entity.type
_entity.pdbx_description
1 polymer ?
#
loop_
_entity_poly.entity_id
_entity_poly.type
_entity_poly.pdbx_seq_one_letter_code
_entity_poly.pdbx_strand_id
1 'polypeptide(L)'
;MTKIWMGAVLAGSLTLVGCGGDKPPETAKTEATAPAAAGGAMAAPDEANGGTVTGKVAFAGEQPKMATLDMSANPACERAHKGSSQKSEEVVVNGNGTLKYVFVWVKSGLPADKQWAMSMTPVSLDQNGCMYKPHMIGVMTGQNIEVKNSDPTNHNIHPQPTVNQEWN
;
A
#
# COMPACT_ATOMS: atom_id res chain seq x y z
N MET A 1 -20.91 -70.20 6.78
CA MET A 1 -21.96 -70.53 5.84
C MET A 1 -21.81 -69.65 4.59
N THR A 2 -21.57 -70.34 3.53
CA THR A 2 -21.28 -70.00 2.16
C THR A 2 -22.36 -69.12 1.54
N LYS A 3 -22.01 -68.14 0.70
CA LYS A 3 -22.54 -68.01 -0.67
C LYS A 3 -21.78 -66.96 -1.48
N ILE A 4 -21.09 -67.53 -2.45
CA ILE A 4 -20.53 -66.93 -3.65
C ILE A 4 -21.68 -66.58 -4.63
N TRP A 5 -21.60 -65.43 -5.31
CA TRP A 5 -22.17 -65.28 -6.66
C TRP A 5 -21.28 -64.39 -7.54
N MET A 6 -20.98 -64.99 -8.67
CA MET A 6 -20.14 -64.58 -9.78
C MET A 6 -20.89 -63.73 -10.79
N GLY A 7 -20.15 -62.96 -11.60
CA GLY A 7 -20.50 -62.56 -12.97
C GLY A 7 -20.78 -61.09 -13.07
N ALA A 8 -20.17 -60.30 -13.93
CA ALA A 8 -19.87 -60.49 -15.34
C ALA A 8 -18.84 -59.45 -15.79
N VAL A 9 -17.99 -59.85 -16.70
CA VAL A 9 -17.05 -59.09 -17.49
C VAL A 9 -17.81 -58.33 -18.60
N LEU A 10 -17.51 -57.06 -18.78
CA LEU A 10 -17.76 -56.36 -20.05
C LEU A 10 -16.58 -55.46 -20.39
N ALA A 11 -15.90 -55.83 -21.44
CA ALA A 11 -14.84 -55.10 -22.13
C ALA A 11 -15.46 -53.89 -22.83
N GLY A 12 -14.72 -52.80 -22.89
CA GLY A 12 -15.15 -51.65 -23.70
C GLY A 12 -14.15 -50.49 -23.68
N SER A 13 -13.28 -50.53 -24.69
CA SER A 13 -12.72 -49.39 -25.45
C SER A 13 -11.73 -48.40 -24.77
N LEU A 14 -10.51 -48.63 -25.15
CA LEU A 14 -9.38 -47.66 -25.15
C LEU A 14 -9.72 -46.47 -26.05
N THR A 15 -9.81 -45.27 -25.52
CA THR A 15 -9.66 -44.03 -26.30
C THR A 15 -8.50 -43.23 -25.73
N LEU A 16 -7.42 -43.22 -26.50
CA LEU A 16 -6.32 -42.28 -26.34
C LEU A 16 -6.81 -40.90 -26.73
N VAL A 17 -6.87 -39.98 -25.77
CA VAL A 17 -7.07 -38.55 -26.05
C VAL A 17 -5.87 -37.81 -25.44
N GLY A 18 -5.29 -37.01 -26.32
CA GLY A 18 -4.07 -36.28 -26.32
C GLY A 18 -3.72 -35.42 -25.09
N CYS A 19 -2.42 -35.21 -25.00
CA CYS A 19 -1.78 -34.17 -24.20
C CYS A 19 -2.41 -32.81 -24.46
N GLY A 20 -3.15 -32.30 -23.46
CA GLY A 20 -3.51 -30.91 -23.36
C GLY A 20 -2.66 -30.30 -22.24
N GLY A 21 -1.80 -29.34 -22.62
CA GLY A 21 -0.92 -28.66 -21.68
C GLY A 21 -1.72 -27.92 -20.62
N ASP A 22 -1.29 -28.08 -19.39
CA ASP A 22 -1.77 -27.32 -18.24
C ASP A 22 -1.44 -25.85 -18.43
N LYS A 23 -2.44 -25.06 -18.75
CA LYS A 23 -2.41 -23.61 -18.71
C LYS A 23 -2.43 -23.21 -17.23
N PRO A 24 -1.49 -22.37 -16.73
CA PRO A 24 -1.56 -21.89 -15.36
C PRO A 24 -2.88 -21.19 -15.12
N PRO A 25 -3.47 -21.25 -13.91
CA PRO A 25 -4.71 -20.54 -13.62
C PRO A 25 -4.49 -19.04 -13.80
N GLU A 26 -5.23 -18.49 -14.72
CA GLU A 26 -5.35 -17.06 -14.95
C GLU A 26 -5.89 -16.42 -13.66
N THR A 27 -5.05 -15.67 -12.98
CA THR A 27 -5.42 -14.89 -11.80
C THR A 27 -6.54 -13.94 -12.21
N ALA A 28 -7.75 -14.22 -11.76
CA ALA A 28 -8.89 -13.34 -11.96
C ALA A 28 -8.54 -11.96 -11.36
N LYS A 29 -8.33 -10.97 -12.23
CA LYS A 29 -8.37 -9.57 -11.83
C LYS A 29 -9.77 -9.29 -11.28
N THR A 30 -9.90 -9.30 -9.98
CA THR A 30 -11.05 -8.73 -9.31
C THR A 30 -10.93 -7.22 -9.45
N GLU A 31 -11.53 -6.68 -10.49
CA GLU A 31 -11.74 -5.26 -10.63
C GLU A 31 -12.76 -4.86 -9.56
N ALA A 32 -12.26 -4.29 -8.47
CA ALA A 32 -13.12 -3.72 -7.44
C ALA A 32 -13.82 -2.50 -8.06
N THR A 33 -15.07 -2.69 -8.47
CA THR A 33 -15.96 -1.61 -8.90
C THR A 33 -16.19 -0.72 -7.69
N ALA A 34 -15.53 0.43 -7.64
CA ALA A 34 -15.83 1.46 -6.66
C ALA A 34 -17.32 1.86 -6.79
N PRO A 35 -18.05 2.02 -5.67
CA PRO A 35 -19.44 2.48 -5.73
C PRO A 35 -19.46 3.88 -6.36
N ALA A 36 -20.25 4.03 -7.42
CA ALA A 36 -20.50 5.32 -8.06
C ALA A 36 -21.12 6.25 -7.02
N ALA A 37 -20.39 7.26 -6.60
CA ALA A 37 -20.90 8.31 -5.76
C ALA A 37 -21.98 9.08 -6.53
N ALA A 38 -23.17 9.19 -5.94
CA ALA A 38 -24.30 9.95 -6.49
C ALA A 38 -23.87 11.40 -6.70
N GLY A 39 -23.93 11.86 -7.95
CA GLY A 39 -23.31 13.08 -8.41
C GLY A 39 -23.95 14.35 -7.90
N GLY A 40 -23.22 15.06 -7.03
CA GLY A 40 -23.20 16.50 -7.02
C GLY A 40 -21.98 16.97 -7.81
N ALA A 41 -22.04 18.09 -8.50
CA ALA A 41 -20.89 18.64 -9.21
C ALA A 41 -19.77 18.90 -8.20
N MET A 42 -18.70 18.10 -8.28
CA MET A 42 -17.54 18.25 -7.42
C MET A 42 -16.75 19.49 -7.84
N ALA A 43 -16.49 20.39 -6.89
CA ALA A 43 -15.70 21.59 -7.15
C ALA A 43 -14.22 21.19 -7.24
N ALA A 44 -13.57 21.50 -8.36
CA ALA A 44 -12.12 21.49 -8.40
C ALA A 44 -11.57 22.55 -7.44
N PRO A 45 -10.40 22.33 -6.81
CA PRO A 45 -9.73 23.40 -6.08
C PRO A 45 -9.48 24.60 -7.02
N ASP A 46 -9.94 25.78 -6.61
CA ASP A 46 -9.68 27.00 -7.35
C ASP A 46 -8.33 27.57 -6.87
N GLU A 47 -7.26 27.18 -7.55
CA GLU A 47 -5.92 27.62 -7.22
C GLU A 47 -5.71 29.13 -7.41
N ALA A 48 -6.50 29.75 -8.30
CA ALA A 48 -6.40 31.18 -8.56
C ALA A 48 -6.92 32.05 -7.40
N ASN A 49 -7.89 31.50 -6.63
CA ASN A 49 -8.46 32.17 -5.46
C ASN A 49 -8.06 31.42 -4.15
N GLY A 50 -7.11 30.51 -4.25
CA GLY A 50 -6.59 29.76 -3.11
C GLY A 50 -5.66 30.62 -2.25
N GLY A 51 -5.69 30.39 -0.93
CA GLY A 51 -4.70 30.93 0.00
C GLY A 51 -3.61 29.91 0.29
N THR A 52 -2.42 30.38 0.66
CA THR A 52 -1.33 29.52 1.10
C THR A 52 -1.14 29.63 2.61
N VAL A 53 -1.11 28.50 3.29
CA VAL A 53 -0.75 28.41 4.71
C VAL A 53 0.67 27.90 4.81
N THR A 54 1.56 28.65 5.46
CA THR A 54 2.94 28.26 5.69
C THR A 54 3.24 28.28 7.18
N GLY A 55 4.12 27.39 7.61
CA GLY A 55 4.51 27.33 9.01
C GLY A 55 5.69 26.39 9.24
N LYS A 56 6.13 26.33 10.50
CA LYS A 56 7.16 25.40 10.96
C LYS A 56 6.66 24.68 12.19
N VAL A 57 6.86 23.38 12.25
CA VAL A 57 6.61 22.59 13.45
C VAL A 57 7.95 22.36 14.12
N ALA A 58 8.18 23.01 15.26
CA ALA A 58 9.40 22.85 16.04
C ALA A 58 9.24 21.72 17.06
N PHE A 59 10.32 20.98 17.28
CA PHE A 59 10.40 20.03 18.38
C PHE A 59 10.79 20.75 19.66
N ALA A 60 10.07 20.52 20.74
CA ALA A 60 10.35 21.07 22.04
C ALA A 60 10.76 19.95 23.01
N GLY A 61 11.85 20.14 23.74
CA GLY A 61 12.37 19.17 24.68
C GLY A 61 13.61 18.42 24.16
N GLU A 62 14.00 17.38 24.91
CA GLU A 62 15.13 16.55 24.55
C GLU A 62 14.77 15.60 23.39
N GLN A 63 15.61 15.56 22.37
CA GLN A 63 15.42 14.67 21.24
C GLN A 63 15.53 13.20 21.66
N PRO A 64 14.51 12.37 21.40
CA PRO A 64 14.55 10.97 21.78
C PRO A 64 15.61 10.20 21.00
N LYS A 65 16.24 9.25 21.66
CA LYS A 65 17.21 8.34 21.02
C LYS A 65 16.45 7.27 20.25
N MET A 66 16.46 7.38 18.93
CA MET A 66 15.81 6.38 18.08
C MET A 66 16.59 5.05 18.05
N ALA A 67 15.85 3.94 18.09
CA ALA A 67 16.42 2.60 17.97
C ALA A 67 17.09 2.41 16.62
N THR A 68 18.16 1.63 16.58
CA THR A 68 18.74 1.15 15.33
C THR A 68 17.87 0.04 14.77
N LEU A 69 17.54 0.11 13.48
CA LEU A 69 16.81 -0.94 12.78
C LEU A 69 17.78 -2.05 12.40
N ASP A 70 17.37 -3.30 12.69
CA ASP A 70 18.10 -4.48 12.25
C ASP A 70 17.67 -4.84 10.82
N MET A 71 18.58 -4.69 9.87
CA MET A 71 18.36 -5.04 8.46
C MET A 71 18.91 -6.41 8.09
N SER A 72 19.45 -7.18 9.04
CA SER A 72 20.15 -8.45 8.79
C SER A 72 19.23 -9.57 8.27
N ALA A 73 17.92 -9.47 8.53
CA ALA A 73 16.95 -10.44 8.04
C ALA A 73 16.84 -10.48 6.49
N ASN A 74 17.24 -9.41 5.81
CA ASN A 74 17.28 -9.36 4.35
C ASN A 74 18.66 -8.91 3.86
N PRO A 75 19.45 -9.78 3.20
CA PRO A 75 20.80 -9.45 2.76
C PRO A 75 20.88 -8.29 1.75
N ALA A 76 19.80 -8.01 1.01
CA ALA A 76 19.76 -6.85 0.12
C ALA A 76 19.63 -5.55 0.92
N CYS A 77 18.79 -5.54 1.94
CA CYS A 77 18.62 -4.40 2.85
C CYS A 77 19.89 -4.15 3.66
N GLU A 78 20.51 -5.21 4.18
CA GLU A 78 21.81 -5.10 4.88
C GLU A 78 22.88 -4.48 3.99
N ARG A 79 22.98 -4.92 2.73
CA ARG A 79 23.94 -4.34 1.78
C ARG A 79 23.63 -2.88 1.43
N ALA A 80 22.35 -2.52 1.27
CA ALA A 80 21.95 -1.15 0.97
C ALA A 80 22.33 -0.16 2.08
N HIS A 81 22.40 -0.65 3.33
CA HIS A 81 22.75 0.14 4.51
C HIS A 81 24.14 -0.15 5.06
N LYS A 82 24.96 -0.87 4.30
CA LYS A 82 26.35 -1.19 4.73
C LYS A 82 27.14 0.08 5.03
N GLY A 83 27.62 0.17 6.27
CA GLY A 83 28.39 1.33 6.74
C GLY A 83 27.55 2.48 7.30
N SER A 84 26.22 2.35 7.33
CA SER A 84 25.32 3.29 7.99
C SER A 84 24.35 2.54 8.90
N SER A 85 24.12 3.06 10.11
CA SER A 85 23.08 2.54 10.99
C SER A 85 21.77 3.24 10.69
N GLN A 86 20.83 2.53 10.05
CA GLN A 86 19.47 3.06 9.87
C GLN A 86 18.79 3.15 11.23
N LYS A 87 18.20 4.30 11.53
CA LYS A 87 17.46 4.55 12.76
C LYS A 87 15.96 4.48 12.48
N SER A 88 15.18 4.13 13.51
CA SER A 88 13.73 4.30 13.48
C SER A 88 13.40 5.77 13.19
N GLU A 89 12.40 5.99 12.34
CA GLU A 89 11.92 7.33 11.94
C GLU A 89 10.61 7.71 12.64
N GLU A 90 10.33 7.13 13.83
CA GLU A 90 9.17 7.51 14.64
C GLU A 90 9.17 8.99 14.99
N VAL A 91 10.36 9.53 15.30
CA VAL A 91 10.56 10.96 15.52
C VAL A 91 11.83 11.39 14.82
N VAL A 92 11.69 12.25 13.82
CA VAL A 92 12.84 12.80 13.09
C VAL A 92 12.91 14.31 13.31
N VAL A 93 13.95 14.75 14.01
CA VAL A 93 14.22 16.17 14.24
C VAL A 93 15.33 16.60 13.28
N ASN A 94 15.05 17.62 12.48
CA ASN A 94 16.04 18.20 11.58
C ASN A 94 17.10 19.00 12.36
N GLY A 95 18.29 19.22 11.77
CA GLY A 95 19.35 19.99 12.41
C GLY A 95 18.99 21.42 12.81
N ASN A 96 17.89 21.97 12.28
CA ASN A 96 17.35 23.28 12.66
C ASN A 96 16.25 23.20 13.74
N GLY A 97 16.06 22.05 14.38
CA GLY A 97 15.09 21.84 15.45
C GLY A 97 13.65 21.65 14.98
N THR A 98 13.38 21.53 13.67
CA THR A 98 12.03 21.26 13.17
C THR A 98 11.76 19.77 13.06
N LEU A 99 10.48 19.37 13.22
CA LEU A 99 10.03 17.99 12.96
C LEU A 99 9.90 17.72 11.47
N LYS A 100 10.32 16.54 11.04
CA LYS A 100 10.08 15.97 9.72
C LYS A 100 8.80 15.13 9.72
N TYR A 101 8.23 14.90 8.56
CA TYR A 101 7.08 14.00 8.35
C TYR A 101 5.81 14.40 9.12
N VAL A 102 5.62 15.69 9.35
CA VAL A 102 4.40 16.19 9.98
C VAL A 102 3.30 16.34 8.95
N PHE A 103 2.17 15.69 9.18
CA PHE A 103 0.97 15.87 8.35
C PHE A 103 0.09 16.95 8.97
N VAL A 104 -0.24 17.97 8.19
CA VAL A 104 -1.08 19.09 8.60
C VAL A 104 -2.36 19.10 7.77
N TRP A 105 -3.52 19.20 8.44
CA TRP A 105 -4.81 19.24 7.76
C TRP A 105 -5.73 20.30 8.36
N VAL A 106 -6.72 20.73 7.58
CA VAL A 106 -7.77 21.64 8.06
C VAL A 106 -8.79 20.84 8.87
N LYS A 107 -8.80 21.02 10.19
CA LYS A 107 -9.69 20.28 11.09
C LYS A 107 -11.13 20.75 11.03
N SER A 108 -11.37 22.04 10.81
CA SER A 108 -12.72 22.66 10.83
C SER A 108 -12.73 23.94 10.00
N GLY A 109 -13.93 24.43 9.70
CA GLY A 109 -14.12 25.69 8.95
C GLY A 109 -14.26 25.52 7.44
N LEU A 110 -14.18 24.28 6.94
CA LEU A 110 -14.54 24.02 5.54
C LEU A 110 -16.07 24.03 5.39
N PRO A 111 -16.62 24.56 4.28
CA PRO A 111 -18.05 24.51 4.00
C PRO A 111 -18.55 23.06 3.98
N ALA A 112 -19.56 22.75 4.78
CA ALA A 112 -20.07 21.38 4.94
C ALA A 112 -20.86 20.89 3.70
N ASP A 113 -21.36 21.84 2.92
CA ASP A 113 -22.13 21.60 1.69
C ASP A 113 -21.23 21.45 0.44
N LYS A 114 -19.94 21.69 0.58
CA LYS A 114 -19.00 21.64 -0.53
C LYS A 114 -18.35 20.26 -0.65
N GLN A 115 -18.52 19.64 -1.80
CA GLN A 115 -17.78 18.42 -2.15
C GLN A 115 -16.60 18.77 -3.04
N TRP A 116 -15.46 18.20 -2.72
CA TRP A 116 -14.21 18.44 -3.44
C TRP A 116 -13.95 17.31 -4.44
N ALA A 117 -13.54 17.70 -5.65
CA ALA A 117 -13.15 16.71 -6.64
C ALA A 117 -11.96 15.90 -6.13
N MET A 118 -12.05 14.60 -6.27
CA MET A 118 -10.93 13.70 -6.00
C MET A 118 -9.81 13.97 -7.00
N SER A 119 -8.57 14.00 -6.53
CA SER A 119 -7.43 14.08 -7.43
C SER A 119 -7.32 12.79 -8.26
N MET A 120 -7.24 12.94 -9.58
CA MET A 120 -7.00 11.83 -10.51
C MET A 120 -5.52 11.45 -10.59
N THR A 121 -4.63 12.27 -10.07
CA THR A 121 -3.20 11.97 -9.99
C THR A 121 -2.96 10.95 -8.89
N PRO A 122 -2.38 9.78 -9.17
CA PRO A 122 -2.05 8.80 -8.15
C PRO A 122 -1.05 9.36 -7.13
N VAL A 123 -1.20 8.92 -5.89
CA VAL A 123 -0.16 9.12 -4.87
C VAL A 123 0.84 7.98 -4.96
N SER A 124 2.11 8.29 -5.09
CA SER A 124 3.17 7.28 -5.20
C SER A 124 3.77 6.96 -3.83
N LEU A 125 3.85 5.68 -3.52
CA LEU A 125 4.54 5.11 -2.37
C LEU A 125 5.64 4.17 -2.88
N ASP A 126 6.89 4.55 -2.71
CA ASP A 126 8.04 3.79 -3.19
C ASP A 126 8.74 3.03 -2.05
N GLN A 127 9.06 1.79 -2.27
CA GLN A 127 9.95 0.98 -1.44
C GLN A 127 11.37 1.16 -1.98
N ASN A 128 12.15 1.99 -1.28
CA ASN A 128 13.47 2.39 -1.73
C ASN A 128 14.43 2.48 -0.55
N GLY A 129 15.52 1.72 -0.59
CA GLY A 129 16.43 1.54 0.52
C GLY A 129 15.78 0.77 1.68
N CYS A 130 14.90 -0.19 1.36
CA CYS A 130 14.13 -0.99 2.32
C CYS A 130 13.28 -0.14 3.29
N MET A 131 12.80 0.98 2.79
CA MET A 131 11.95 1.91 3.52
C MET A 131 10.84 2.43 2.61
N TYR A 132 9.70 2.76 3.17
CA TYR A 132 8.63 3.44 2.44
C TYR A 132 8.94 4.93 2.27
N LYS A 133 8.83 5.42 1.04
CA LYS A 133 9.04 6.83 0.70
C LYS A 133 7.91 7.35 -0.19
N PRO A 134 7.27 8.47 0.19
CA PRO A 134 7.52 9.25 1.41
C PRO A 134 7.03 8.51 2.67
N HIS A 135 7.57 8.86 3.84
CA HIS A 135 7.20 8.27 5.12
C HIS A 135 5.75 8.61 5.56
N MET A 136 5.23 9.76 5.14
CA MET A 136 3.87 10.23 5.41
C MET A 136 3.25 10.74 4.12
N ILE A 137 2.03 10.29 3.82
CA ILE A 137 1.26 10.72 2.64
C ILE A 137 -0.18 11.04 3.03
N GLY A 138 -0.78 12.00 2.32
CA GLY A 138 -2.21 12.26 2.36
C GLY A 138 -2.86 11.70 1.11
N VAL A 139 -3.99 11.03 1.27
CA VAL A 139 -4.74 10.41 0.17
C VAL A 139 -6.20 10.74 0.32
N MET A 140 -6.85 11.16 -0.77
CA MET A 140 -8.29 11.35 -0.79
C MET A 140 -9.00 9.99 -0.94
N THR A 141 -10.19 9.87 -0.38
CA THR A 141 -11.01 8.67 -0.59
C THR A 141 -11.24 8.43 -2.08
N GLY A 142 -10.95 7.22 -2.54
CA GLY A 142 -11.04 6.83 -3.94
C GLY A 142 -9.84 7.17 -4.81
N GLN A 143 -8.88 7.95 -4.32
CA GLN A 143 -7.65 8.25 -5.05
C GLN A 143 -6.75 7.02 -5.11
N ASN A 144 -6.14 6.78 -6.27
CA ASN A 144 -5.23 5.66 -6.46
C ASN A 144 -3.90 5.88 -5.73
N ILE A 145 -3.40 4.81 -5.12
CA ILE A 145 -2.05 4.73 -4.58
C ILE A 145 -1.23 3.84 -5.53
N GLU A 146 -0.19 4.40 -6.10
CA GLU A 146 0.78 3.66 -6.91
C GLU A 146 1.91 3.19 -6.01
N VAL A 147 2.01 1.88 -5.82
CA VAL A 147 3.09 1.28 -5.03
C VAL A 147 4.21 0.87 -5.96
N LYS A 148 5.40 1.40 -5.71
CA LYS A 148 6.64 1.09 -6.44
C LYS A 148 7.60 0.30 -5.57
N ASN A 149 8.44 -0.50 -6.21
CA ASN A 149 9.57 -1.15 -5.59
C ASN A 149 10.83 -0.79 -6.37
N SER A 150 11.66 0.08 -5.81
CA SER A 150 12.93 0.52 -6.38
C SER A 150 14.14 -0.22 -5.80
N ASP A 151 13.91 -1.21 -4.95
CA ASP A 151 14.97 -2.06 -4.38
C ASP A 151 15.16 -3.35 -5.19
N PRO A 152 16.37 -3.94 -5.17
CA PRO A 152 16.67 -5.21 -5.86
C PRO A 152 16.22 -6.43 -5.03
N THR A 153 15.13 -6.33 -4.30
CA THR A 153 14.53 -7.40 -3.49
C THR A 153 13.01 -7.25 -3.43
N ASN A 154 12.32 -8.33 -3.12
CA ASN A 154 10.89 -8.29 -2.93
C ASN A 154 10.56 -7.64 -1.57
N HIS A 155 9.52 -6.84 -1.57
CA HIS A 155 8.93 -6.25 -0.39
C HIS A 155 7.45 -6.58 -0.31
N ASN A 156 6.92 -6.53 0.90
CA ASN A 156 5.51 -6.71 1.16
C ASN A 156 4.84 -5.36 1.43
N ILE A 157 3.58 -5.23 1.03
CA ILE A 157 2.70 -4.14 1.44
C ILE A 157 1.61 -4.74 2.31
N HIS A 158 1.55 -4.28 3.56
CA HIS A 158 0.55 -4.73 4.53
C HIS A 158 -0.16 -3.53 5.16
N PRO A 159 -1.22 -3.00 4.55
CA PRO A 159 -2.02 -1.94 5.12
C PRO A 159 -2.82 -2.43 6.32
N GLN A 160 -2.73 -1.66 7.41
CA GLN A 160 -3.47 -1.88 8.65
C GLN A 160 -4.41 -0.68 8.91
N PRO A 161 -5.49 -0.54 8.16
CA PRO A 161 -6.41 0.57 8.31
C PRO A 161 -7.21 0.46 9.61
N THR A 162 -7.62 1.59 10.17
CA THR A 162 -8.46 1.61 11.39
C THR A 162 -9.94 1.33 11.10
N VAL A 163 -10.40 1.48 9.87
CA VAL A 163 -11.81 1.36 9.48
C VAL A 163 -12.03 0.26 8.45
N ASN A 164 -11.21 0.22 7.41
CA ASN A 164 -11.33 -0.79 6.35
C ASN A 164 -10.74 -2.13 6.78
N GLN A 165 -11.02 -3.16 6.00
CA GLN A 165 -10.39 -4.46 6.21
C GLN A 165 -8.89 -4.38 5.90
N GLU A 166 -8.08 -4.96 6.78
CA GLU A 166 -6.66 -5.22 6.57
C GLU A 166 -6.47 -6.19 5.39
N TRP A 167 -5.41 -6.00 4.63
CA TRP A 167 -5.02 -6.91 3.54
C TRP A 167 -3.51 -7.01 3.38
N ASN A 168 -3.07 -8.08 2.73
CA ASN A 168 -1.65 -8.41 2.52
C ASN A 168 -1.46 -9.04 1.13
#